data_f61cc700af2bf37dcedc9b753a506d39
#
_entry.id   f61cc700af2bf37dcedc9b753a506d39
#
_cell.length_a   1.000
_cell.length_b   1.000
_cell.length_c   1.000
_cell.angle_alpha   90.00
_cell.angle_beta   90.00
_cell.angle_gamma   90.00
#
_symmetry.space_group_name_H-M   'P 1'
#
loop_
_entity.id
_entity.type
_entity.pdbx_description
1 polymer ?
#
loop_
_entity_poly.entity_id
_entity_poly.type
_entity_poly.pdbx_seq_one_letter_code
_entity_poly.pdbx_strand_id
1 'polypeptide(L)'
;MKRLEDYRGIVSDEIIADLHRRASKLHDKHVVHMNSTAQGGGVAEMLYALVPLMNDVGVDAGWRVLVGSDDFFGITKKFHNGLQGDPVNLTDNKKRLYIQANESFSQYNHISKHDAVIIHDPQPLPIIRFYKKRQPWIWRCHIDLTAPDPGLWE
;
A
#
# COMPACT_ATOMS: atom_id res chain seq x y z
N MET A 1 -6.78 4.27 20.88
CA MET A 1 -5.69 4.24 19.88
C MET A 1 -4.74 3.14 20.30
N LYS A 2 -4.35 2.22 19.43
CA LYS A 2 -3.43 1.13 19.80
C LYS A 2 -2.03 1.71 20.01
N ARG A 3 -1.41 1.36 21.14
CA ARG A 3 -0.05 1.78 21.51
C ARG A 3 0.85 0.55 21.52
N LEU A 4 2.14 0.72 21.22
CA LEU A 4 3.08 -0.41 21.26
C LEU A 4 3.16 -1.03 22.66
N GLU A 5 3.05 -0.22 23.69
CA GLU A 5 3.05 -0.68 25.10
C GLU A 5 1.86 -1.62 25.42
N ASP A 6 0.73 -1.52 24.71
CA ASP A 6 -0.43 -2.40 24.91
C ASP A 6 -0.12 -3.86 24.54
N TYR A 7 1.00 -4.10 23.84
CA TYR A 7 1.47 -5.44 23.46
C TYR A 7 2.43 -6.08 24.47
N ARG A 8 2.77 -5.38 25.57
CA ARG A 8 3.55 -5.98 26.65
C ARG A 8 2.80 -7.18 27.25
N GLY A 9 3.51 -8.29 27.43
CA GLY A 9 2.92 -9.56 27.85
C GLY A 9 2.31 -10.41 26.73
N ILE A 10 2.13 -9.85 25.52
CA ILE A 10 1.77 -10.59 24.29
C ILE A 10 3.04 -10.93 23.51
N VAL A 11 3.96 -9.97 23.39
CA VAL A 11 5.29 -10.17 22.81
C VAL A 11 6.37 -9.91 23.88
N SER A 12 7.60 -10.39 23.62
CA SER A 12 8.71 -10.18 24.57
C SER A 12 9.13 -8.71 24.63
N ASP A 13 9.67 -8.28 25.77
CA ASP A 13 10.21 -6.93 25.94
C ASP A 13 11.35 -6.63 24.95
N GLU A 14 12.08 -7.64 24.51
CA GLU A 14 13.13 -7.52 23.49
C GLU A 14 12.55 -7.07 22.14
N ILE A 15 11.38 -7.60 21.74
CA ILE A 15 10.68 -7.20 20.51
C ILE A 15 10.25 -5.73 20.62
N ILE A 16 9.68 -5.33 21.75
CA ILE A 16 9.28 -3.94 22.01
C ILE A 16 10.49 -3.00 21.91
N ALA A 17 11.60 -3.36 22.58
CA ALA A 17 12.83 -2.58 22.53
C ALA A 17 13.43 -2.49 21.11
N ASP A 18 13.41 -3.60 20.36
CA ASP A 18 13.92 -3.63 18.98
C ASP A 18 13.07 -2.74 18.05
N LEU A 19 11.74 -2.74 18.21
CA LEU A 19 10.85 -1.87 17.45
C LEU A 19 11.14 -0.39 17.72
N HIS A 20 11.28 0.01 18.99
CA HIS A 20 11.68 1.39 19.34
C HIS A 20 13.04 1.76 18.75
N ARG A 21 14.02 0.87 18.84
CA ARG A 21 15.37 1.08 18.29
C ARG A 21 15.36 1.22 16.76
N ARG A 22 14.49 0.48 16.05
CA ARG A 22 14.34 0.60 14.59
C ARG A 22 13.59 1.87 14.22
N ALA A 23 12.52 2.17 14.93
CA ALA A 23 11.70 3.36 14.70
C ALA A 23 12.50 4.65 14.93
N SER A 24 13.41 4.68 15.92
CA SER A 24 14.23 5.87 16.18
C SER A 24 15.07 6.35 15.00
N LYS A 25 15.40 5.45 14.05
CA LYS A 25 16.10 5.79 12.80
C LYS A 25 15.21 6.50 11.78
N LEU A 26 13.90 6.45 12.01
CA LEU A 26 12.86 7.03 11.15
C LEU A 26 12.10 8.17 11.86
N HIS A 27 12.61 8.64 13.00
CA HIS A 27 12.06 9.83 13.64
C HIS A 27 12.09 10.99 12.64
N ASP A 28 11.04 11.79 12.64
CA ASP A 28 10.86 12.93 11.74
C ASP A 28 10.78 12.54 10.24
N LYS A 29 10.69 11.25 9.93
CA LYS A 29 10.46 10.77 8.58
C LYS A 29 8.97 10.59 8.32
N HIS A 30 8.52 11.20 7.23
CA HIS A 30 7.15 11.13 6.81
C HIS A 30 6.95 9.96 5.83
N VAL A 31 6.26 8.91 6.28
CA VAL A 31 5.99 7.69 5.49
C VAL A 31 4.52 7.67 5.09
N VAL A 32 4.21 7.40 3.82
CA VAL A 32 2.83 7.24 3.37
C VAL A 32 2.55 5.81 2.91
N HIS A 33 1.47 5.24 3.42
CA HIS A 33 0.88 4.00 2.95
C HIS A 33 -0.26 4.30 1.96
N MET A 34 -0.34 3.54 0.88
CA MET A 34 -1.36 3.68 -0.14
C MET A 34 -1.99 2.33 -0.46
N ASN A 35 -3.31 2.26 -0.37
CA ASN A 35 -4.10 1.10 -0.81
C ASN A 35 -5.40 1.57 -1.50
N SER A 36 -6.28 0.64 -1.86
CA SER A 36 -7.49 0.92 -2.66
C SER A 36 -8.80 0.85 -1.89
N THR A 37 -8.77 0.58 -0.58
CA THR A 37 -9.99 0.55 0.24
C THR A 37 -9.71 0.97 1.68
N ALA A 38 -10.65 1.72 2.26
CA ALA A 38 -10.61 2.10 3.66
C ALA A 38 -11.28 1.04 4.57
N GLN A 39 -12.16 0.21 4.02
CA GLN A 39 -12.95 -0.76 4.79
C GLN A 39 -13.09 -2.05 3.99
N GLY A 40 -13.22 -3.17 4.71
CA GLY A 40 -13.40 -4.48 4.10
C GLY A 40 -12.15 -4.98 3.38
N GLY A 41 -11.41 -5.85 4.03
CA GLY A 41 -10.20 -6.47 3.50
C GLY A 41 -9.00 -6.37 4.43
N GLY A 42 -8.17 -7.42 4.40
CA GLY A 42 -7.05 -7.58 5.35
C GLY A 42 -6.04 -6.45 5.34
N VAL A 43 -5.80 -5.81 4.19
CA VAL A 43 -4.84 -4.69 4.09
C VAL A 43 -5.37 -3.46 4.83
N ALA A 44 -6.65 -3.12 4.68
CA ALA A 44 -7.25 -2.00 5.40
C ALA A 44 -7.23 -2.27 6.92
N GLU A 45 -7.62 -3.47 7.35
CA GLU A 45 -7.58 -3.87 8.77
C GLU A 45 -6.18 -3.80 9.35
N MET A 46 -5.17 -4.27 8.61
CA MET A 46 -3.77 -4.14 8.99
C MET A 46 -3.36 -2.68 9.15
N LEU A 47 -3.70 -1.81 8.19
CA LEU A 47 -3.31 -0.39 8.21
C LEU A 47 -4.00 0.38 9.33
N TYR A 48 -5.24 0.03 9.72
CA TYR A 48 -5.91 0.58 10.90
C TYR A 48 -5.14 0.33 12.21
N ALA A 49 -4.36 -0.73 12.27
CA ALA A 49 -3.49 -1.00 13.41
C ALA A 49 -2.06 -0.46 13.21
N LEU A 50 -1.49 -0.68 12.03
CA LEU A 50 -0.08 -0.38 11.74
C LEU A 50 0.21 1.12 11.77
N VAL A 51 -0.63 1.94 11.10
CA VAL A 51 -0.38 3.39 11.01
C VAL A 51 -0.39 4.06 12.39
N PRO A 52 -1.38 3.82 13.28
CA PRO A 52 -1.31 4.34 14.65
C PRO A 52 -0.11 3.84 15.45
N LEU A 53 0.31 2.58 15.27
CA LEU A 53 1.50 2.04 15.96
C LEU A 53 2.79 2.67 15.47
N MET A 54 2.92 2.95 14.17
CA MET A 54 4.06 3.69 13.63
C MET A 54 4.14 5.09 14.23
N ASN A 55 3.00 5.78 14.32
CA ASN A 55 2.94 7.11 14.94
C ASN A 55 3.25 7.07 16.45
N ASP A 56 2.81 6.04 17.16
CA ASP A 56 3.10 5.86 18.60
C ASP A 56 4.60 5.72 18.88
N VAL A 57 5.36 5.10 17.97
CA VAL A 57 6.81 4.95 18.10
C VAL A 57 7.62 6.08 17.44
N GLY A 58 6.96 7.16 17.03
CA GLY A 58 7.60 8.39 16.53
C GLY A 58 7.93 8.39 15.03
N VAL A 59 7.34 7.50 14.25
CA VAL A 59 7.38 7.57 12.78
C VAL A 59 6.14 8.28 12.29
N ASP A 60 6.28 9.43 11.61
CA ASP A 60 5.14 10.15 11.05
C ASP A 60 4.56 9.36 9.86
N ALA A 61 3.54 8.54 10.14
CA ALA A 61 2.92 7.67 9.15
C ALA A 61 1.53 8.18 8.76
N GLY A 62 1.33 8.33 7.45
CA GLY A 62 0.06 8.66 6.84
C GLY A 62 -0.53 7.51 6.04
N TRP A 63 -1.83 7.58 5.78
CA TRP A 63 -2.55 6.61 4.95
C TRP A 63 -3.40 7.33 3.92
N ARG A 64 -3.29 6.90 2.65
CA ARG A 64 -4.08 7.39 1.52
C ARG A 64 -4.81 6.24 0.87
N VAL A 65 -6.08 6.45 0.56
CA VAL A 65 -6.93 5.45 -0.07
C VAL A 65 -7.28 5.91 -1.48
N LEU A 66 -6.92 5.10 -2.47
CA LEU A 66 -7.29 5.35 -3.86
C LEU A 66 -8.79 5.18 -4.02
N VAL A 67 -9.44 6.21 -4.54
CA VAL A 67 -10.86 6.15 -4.90
C VAL A 67 -10.98 5.73 -6.36
N GLY A 68 -11.64 4.60 -6.60
CA GLY A 68 -11.89 4.06 -7.94
C GLY A 68 -13.38 3.92 -8.24
N SER A 69 -13.73 3.81 -9.53
CA SER A 69 -15.07 3.42 -9.99
C SER A 69 -15.26 1.90 -9.88
N ASP A 70 -16.51 1.45 -10.02
CA ASP A 70 -16.84 0.01 -10.08
C ASP A 70 -16.08 -0.69 -11.23
N ASP A 71 -15.93 -0.03 -12.38
CA ASP A 71 -15.15 -0.54 -13.51
C ASP A 71 -13.67 -0.73 -13.14
N PHE A 72 -13.08 0.24 -12.45
CA PHE A 72 -11.71 0.13 -11.96
C PHE A 72 -11.56 -1.06 -11.01
N PHE A 73 -12.48 -1.22 -10.06
CA PHE A 73 -12.43 -2.35 -9.13
C PHE A 73 -12.71 -3.69 -9.82
N GLY A 74 -13.58 -3.71 -10.85
CA GLY A 74 -13.80 -4.87 -11.70
C GLY A 74 -12.52 -5.31 -12.45
N ILE A 75 -11.71 -4.34 -12.91
CA ILE A 75 -10.43 -4.60 -13.57
C ILE A 75 -9.40 -5.10 -12.55
N THR A 76 -9.25 -4.43 -11.42
CA THR A 76 -8.23 -4.79 -10.42
C THR A 76 -8.54 -6.10 -9.71
N LYS A 77 -9.81 -6.53 -9.65
CA LYS A 77 -10.18 -7.88 -9.23
C LYS A 77 -9.65 -8.94 -10.20
N LYS A 78 -9.62 -8.65 -11.50
CA LYS A 78 -8.98 -9.55 -12.48
C LYS A 78 -7.47 -9.64 -12.27
N PHE A 79 -6.82 -8.51 -11.91
CA PHE A 79 -5.39 -8.58 -11.53
C PHE A 79 -5.19 -9.46 -10.30
N HIS A 80 -6.02 -9.30 -9.28
CA HIS A 80 -5.95 -10.12 -8.07
C HIS A 80 -6.05 -11.61 -8.42
N ASN A 81 -7.06 -11.99 -9.18
CA ASN A 81 -7.27 -13.38 -9.59
C ASN A 81 -6.13 -13.89 -10.48
N GLY A 82 -5.67 -13.08 -11.44
CA GLY A 82 -4.58 -13.44 -12.33
C GLY A 82 -3.24 -13.60 -11.61
N LEU A 83 -2.99 -12.83 -10.56
CA LEU A 83 -1.82 -13.04 -9.69
C LEU A 83 -1.88 -14.40 -8.97
N GLN A 84 -3.07 -14.94 -8.74
CA GLN A 84 -3.31 -16.27 -8.19
C GLN A 84 -3.44 -17.37 -9.25
N GLY A 85 -3.24 -17.05 -10.53
CA GLY A 85 -3.17 -18.01 -11.63
C GLY A 85 -4.39 -18.09 -12.54
N ASP A 86 -5.45 -17.30 -12.30
CA ASP A 86 -6.58 -17.25 -13.23
C ASP A 86 -6.17 -16.62 -14.57
N PRO A 87 -6.65 -17.13 -15.72
CA PRO A 87 -6.38 -16.54 -17.03
C PRO A 87 -6.88 -15.09 -17.10
N VAL A 88 -6.02 -14.18 -17.53
CA VAL A 88 -6.34 -12.74 -17.59
C VAL A 88 -6.43 -12.25 -19.03
N ASN A 89 -7.51 -11.56 -19.36
CA ASN A 89 -7.66 -10.82 -20.60
C ASN A 89 -7.73 -9.32 -20.28
N LEU A 90 -6.63 -8.61 -20.53
CA LEU A 90 -6.49 -7.17 -20.35
C LEU A 90 -6.49 -6.47 -21.70
N THR A 91 -7.68 -6.06 -22.14
CA THR A 91 -7.80 -5.22 -23.33
C THR A 91 -7.18 -3.84 -23.10
N ASP A 92 -6.75 -3.15 -24.16
CA ASP A 92 -6.17 -1.81 -24.07
C ASP A 92 -7.09 -0.82 -23.34
N ASN A 93 -8.41 -0.98 -23.49
CA ASN A 93 -9.38 -0.16 -22.77
C ASN A 93 -9.29 -0.39 -21.25
N LYS A 94 -9.17 -1.64 -20.79
CA LYS A 94 -9.00 -1.95 -19.37
C LYS A 94 -7.67 -1.42 -18.83
N LYS A 95 -6.58 -1.59 -19.58
CA LYS A 95 -5.26 -1.03 -19.24
C LYS A 95 -5.34 0.49 -19.10
N ARG A 96 -6.01 1.17 -20.04
CA ARG A 96 -6.21 2.63 -20.01
C ARG A 96 -7.01 3.09 -18.79
N LEU A 97 -8.14 2.46 -18.49
CA LEU A 97 -8.96 2.80 -17.31
C LEU A 97 -8.17 2.64 -16.00
N TYR A 98 -7.39 1.58 -15.89
CA TYR A 98 -6.53 1.34 -14.73
C TYR A 98 -5.48 2.45 -14.55
N ILE A 99 -4.83 2.88 -15.63
CA ILE A 99 -3.85 3.96 -15.60
C ILE A 99 -4.54 5.31 -15.30
N GLN A 100 -5.66 5.62 -15.94
CA GLN A 100 -6.38 6.88 -15.74
C GLN A 100 -6.88 7.07 -14.31
N ALA A 101 -7.36 6.02 -13.65
CA ALA A 101 -7.76 6.10 -12.25
C ALA A 101 -6.59 6.50 -11.35
N ASN A 102 -5.40 5.92 -11.59
CA ASN A 102 -4.17 6.26 -10.86
C ASN A 102 -3.66 7.67 -11.19
N GLU A 103 -3.78 8.10 -12.45
CA GLU A 103 -3.46 9.48 -12.87
C GLU A 103 -4.32 10.49 -12.13
N SER A 104 -5.65 10.30 -12.15
CA SER A 104 -6.58 11.17 -11.44
C SER A 104 -6.26 11.22 -9.94
N PHE A 105 -6.00 10.07 -9.33
CA PHE A 105 -5.64 10.00 -7.92
C PHE A 105 -4.33 10.75 -7.61
N SER A 106 -3.36 10.71 -8.53
CA SER A 106 -2.08 11.39 -8.36
C SER A 106 -2.20 12.91 -8.26
N GLN A 107 -3.21 13.50 -8.88
CA GLN A 107 -3.42 14.95 -8.92
C GLN A 107 -3.80 15.54 -7.55
N TYR A 108 -4.40 14.74 -6.66
CA TYR A 108 -4.88 15.17 -5.35
C TYR A 108 -3.94 14.80 -4.20
N ASN A 109 -2.85 14.08 -4.49
CA ASN A 109 -1.94 13.59 -3.46
C ASN A 109 -0.56 14.23 -3.59
N HIS A 110 -0.09 14.87 -2.53
CA HIS A 110 1.24 15.50 -2.49
C HIS A 110 2.32 14.53 -2.04
N ILE A 111 2.45 13.38 -2.74
CA ILE A 111 3.33 12.26 -2.37
C ILE A 111 4.81 12.67 -2.37
N SER A 112 5.20 13.63 -3.19
CA SER A 112 6.58 14.13 -3.28
C SER A 112 7.11 14.77 -1.99
N LYS A 113 6.23 15.06 -1.01
CA LYS A 113 6.59 15.61 0.31
C LYS A 113 6.89 14.54 1.35
N HIS A 114 6.68 13.25 1.02
CA HIS A 114 6.96 12.14 1.93
C HIS A 114 8.38 11.62 1.74
N ASP A 115 8.99 11.13 2.81
CA ASP A 115 10.33 10.52 2.78
C ASP A 115 10.33 9.10 2.25
N ALA A 116 9.22 8.39 2.37
CA ALA A 116 9.02 7.05 1.80
C ALA A 116 7.57 6.81 1.41
N VAL A 117 7.36 6.00 0.37
CA VAL A 117 6.03 5.63 -0.14
C VAL A 117 5.91 4.10 -0.14
N ILE A 118 4.86 3.57 0.50
CA ILE A 118 4.56 2.14 0.54
C ILE A 118 3.24 1.90 -0.18
N ILE A 119 3.32 1.24 -1.31
CA ILE A 119 2.18 0.87 -2.15
C ILE A 119 1.75 -0.54 -1.77
N HIS A 120 0.48 -0.72 -1.41
CA HIS A 120 -0.12 -2.02 -1.10
C HIS A 120 -0.93 -2.52 -2.28
N ASP A 121 -0.59 -3.73 -2.74
CA ASP A 121 -1.23 -4.44 -3.83
C ASP A 121 -1.16 -3.73 -5.21
N PRO A 122 -1.67 -4.33 -6.28
CA PRO A 122 -1.52 -3.77 -7.63
C PRO A 122 -2.42 -2.56 -7.89
N GLN A 123 -3.52 -2.35 -7.14
CA GLN A 123 -4.50 -1.30 -7.46
C GLN A 123 -3.86 0.10 -7.56
N PRO A 124 -3.09 0.59 -6.56
CA PRO A 124 -2.46 1.90 -6.65
C PRO A 124 -1.04 1.87 -7.25
N LEU A 125 -0.56 0.72 -7.75
CA LEU A 125 0.81 0.58 -8.22
C LEU A 125 1.19 1.58 -9.34
N PRO A 126 0.36 1.86 -10.35
CA PRO A 126 0.70 2.78 -11.43
C PRO A 126 0.92 4.23 -11.01
N ILE A 127 0.52 4.61 -9.80
CA ILE A 127 0.67 6.01 -9.34
C ILE A 127 2.12 6.47 -9.39
N ILE A 128 3.08 5.55 -9.22
CA ILE A 128 4.53 5.83 -9.31
C ILE A 128 4.93 6.45 -10.66
N ARG A 129 4.15 6.20 -11.73
CA ARG A 129 4.40 6.73 -13.07
C ARG A 129 4.25 8.25 -13.14
N PHE A 130 3.42 8.81 -12.28
CA PHE A 130 3.01 10.22 -12.31
C PHE A 130 3.84 11.11 -11.38
N TYR A 131 4.86 10.56 -10.71
CA TYR A 131 5.74 11.30 -9.83
C TYR A 131 7.21 11.19 -10.24
N LYS A 132 7.94 12.29 -10.05
CA LYS A 132 9.40 12.23 -10.10
C LYS A 132 9.90 11.55 -8.83
N LYS A 133 10.49 10.37 -8.98
CA LYS A 133 11.02 9.58 -7.87
C LYS A 133 12.20 10.27 -7.23
N ARG A 134 12.07 10.67 -5.98
CA ARG A 134 13.15 11.30 -5.18
C ARG A 134 13.39 10.57 -3.86
N GLN A 135 12.42 9.74 -3.44
CA GLN A 135 12.39 8.96 -2.21
C GLN A 135 12.22 7.47 -2.54
N PRO A 136 12.46 6.58 -1.57
CA PRO A 136 12.14 5.16 -1.71
C PRO A 136 10.65 4.92 -1.99
N TRP A 137 10.37 4.08 -2.98
CA TRP A 137 9.06 3.53 -3.28
C TRP A 137 9.12 2.03 -3.09
N ILE A 138 8.24 1.50 -2.24
CA ILE A 138 8.17 0.09 -1.86
C ILE A 138 6.81 -0.43 -2.31
N TRP A 139 6.80 -1.45 -3.14
CA TRP A 139 5.58 -2.19 -3.44
C TRP A 139 5.50 -3.42 -2.54
N ARG A 140 4.40 -3.54 -1.80
CA ARG A 140 4.08 -4.70 -0.97
C ARG A 140 2.83 -5.37 -1.52
N CYS A 141 3.01 -6.50 -2.20
CA CYS A 141 1.92 -7.36 -2.62
C CYS A 141 1.49 -8.27 -1.46
N HIS A 142 0.20 -8.32 -1.18
CA HIS A 142 -0.39 -9.22 -0.17
C HIS A 142 -1.09 -10.41 -0.81
N ILE A 143 -1.07 -10.51 -2.14
CA ILE A 143 -1.67 -11.56 -2.93
C ILE A 143 -0.62 -12.63 -3.16
N ASP A 144 -1.04 -13.91 -3.18
CA ASP A 144 -0.15 -15.01 -3.55
C ASP A 144 0.36 -14.83 -5.00
N LEU A 145 1.67 -14.92 -5.17
CA LEU A 145 2.38 -14.79 -6.45
C LEU A 145 3.08 -16.09 -6.86
N THR A 146 2.68 -17.23 -6.31
CA THR A 146 3.37 -18.51 -6.55
C THR A 146 3.29 -18.95 -8.01
N ALA A 147 2.14 -18.71 -8.65
CA ALA A 147 1.90 -19.12 -10.04
C ALA A 147 1.03 -18.09 -10.79
N PRO A 148 1.50 -16.84 -10.98
CA PRO A 148 0.72 -15.80 -11.64
C PRO A 148 0.55 -16.07 -13.14
N ASP A 149 -0.56 -15.61 -13.71
CA ASP A 149 -0.77 -15.63 -15.16
C ASP A 149 0.28 -14.73 -15.85
N PRO A 150 1.03 -15.24 -16.85
CA PRO A 150 2.05 -14.46 -17.54
C PRO A 150 1.54 -13.21 -18.23
N GLY A 151 0.27 -13.17 -18.69
CA GLY A 151 -0.35 -12.02 -19.33
C GLY A 151 -0.51 -10.78 -18.44
N LEU A 152 -0.22 -10.92 -17.13
CA LEU A 152 -0.21 -9.78 -16.22
C LEU A 152 1.05 -8.91 -16.34
N TRP A 153 2.13 -9.46 -16.89
CA TRP A 153 3.43 -8.79 -16.97
C TRP A 153 3.66 -8.07 -18.31
N GLU A 154 2.73 -8.19 -19.26
CA GLU A 154 2.72 -7.54 -20.56
C GLU A 154 2.00 -6.18 -20.53
#